data_201264127c7c7f95f4df77ee4918010c
#
_entry.id   201264127c7c7f95f4df77ee4918010c
#
_cell.length_a   1.000
_cell.length_b   1.000
_cell.length_c   1.000
_cell.angle_alpha   90.00
_cell.angle_beta   90.00
_cell.angle_gamma   90.00
#
_symmetry.space_group_name_H-M   'P 1'
#
loop_
_entity.id
_entity.type
_entity.pdbx_description
1 polymer ?
#
loop_
_entity_poly.entity_id
_entity_poly.type
_entity_poly.pdbx_seq_one_letter_code
_entity_poly.pdbx_strand_id
1 'polypeptide(L)'
;MDEGTEIGHWEADTVVGSRKGRGAAVFTAVEKVTHDSIAIRISGRTCAGIEEAIAHLKSEYGEDRFSQVFKTITVDNGTEFETFTQLESLGTKVYFAPPYSSWERPQNERHNGILRQYIPKGTGIDGYSDEDILNIADEINSHPRRVLGYQTPAELFNTFLDEVYAIENVS
;
A
#
# COMPACT_ATOMS: atom_id res chain seq x y z
N MET A 1 20.62 6.94 -5.51
CA MET A 1 19.76 5.82 -5.93
C MET A 1 18.48 6.37 -6.53
N ASP A 2 18.10 5.89 -7.68
CA ASP A 2 16.96 6.46 -8.40
C ASP A 2 15.67 5.72 -8.05
N GLU A 3 14.91 6.27 -7.10
CA GLU A 3 13.64 5.71 -6.68
C GLU A 3 12.62 5.67 -7.82
N GLY A 4 12.83 6.44 -8.89
CA GLY A 4 11.94 6.47 -10.04
C GLY A 4 12.02 5.25 -10.93
N THR A 5 13.07 4.42 -10.80
CA THR A 5 13.28 3.23 -11.63
C THR A 5 13.39 1.93 -10.84
N GLU A 6 13.65 2.02 -9.56
CA GLU A 6 13.78 0.83 -8.70
C GLU A 6 12.42 0.48 -8.10
N ILE A 7 12.02 -0.78 -8.25
CA ILE A 7 10.78 -1.29 -7.66
C ILE A 7 11.01 -1.61 -6.17
N GLY A 8 10.03 -1.30 -5.34
CA GLY A 8 10.08 -1.54 -3.90
C GLY A 8 9.92 -0.29 -3.04
N HIS A 9 9.64 0.84 -3.67
CA HIS A 9 9.41 2.10 -2.97
C HIS A 9 7.92 2.41 -2.95
N TRP A 10 7.34 2.50 -1.76
CA TRP A 10 5.90 2.58 -1.55
C TRP A 10 5.48 3.86 -0.85
N GLU A 11 4.27 4.29 -1.15
CA GLU A 11 3.59 5.36 -0.42
C GLU A 11 2.35 4.75 0.23
N ALA A 12 2.19 4.95 1.53
CA ALA A 12 1.08 4.36 2.28
C ALA A 12 0.20 5.42 2.94
N ASP A 13 -1.07 5.11 3.10
CA ASP A 13 -2.05 6.01 3.69
C ASP A 13 -3.22 5.21 4.27
N THR A 14 -4.14 5.90 4.92
CA THR A 14 -5.41 5.34 5.35
C THR A 14 -6.55 6.16 4.76
N VAL A 15 -7.58 5.46 4.30
CA VAL A 15 -8.78 6.07 3.74
C VAL A 15 -9.95 5.77 4.68
N VAL A 16 -10.63 6.82 5.14
CA VAL A 16 -11.79 6.70 6.01
C VAL A 16 -13.07 6.88 5.22
N GLY A 17 -14.12 6.15 5.62
CA GLY A 17 -15.41 6.20 4.92
C GLY A 17 -16.31 7.31 5.37
N SER A 18 -16.34 7.61 6.67
CA SER A 18 -17.22 8.63 7.21
C SER A 18 -16.46 9.90 7.61
N ARG A 19 -17.17 11.03 7.59
CA ARG A 19 -16.59 12.32 7.98
C ARG A 19 -16.09 12.34 9.43
N LYS A 20 -16.65 11.50 10.28
CA LYS A 20 -16.28 11.43 11.69
C LYS A 20 -15.05 10.57 11.95
N GLY A 21 -14.54 9.89 10.92
CA GLY A 21 -13.35 9.03 11.04
C GLY A 21 -13.50 7.86 12.00
N ARG A 22 -14.74 7.48 12.32
CA ARG A 22 -15.06 6.35 13.18
C ARG A 22 -15.37 5.11 12.35
N GLY A 23 -15.10 3.94 12.92
CA GLY A 23 -15.36 2.66 12.27
C GLY A 23 -14.20 2.22 11.39
N ALA A 24 -14.44 1.22 10.57
CA ALA A 24 -13.42 0.63 9.71
C ALA A 24 -12.84 1.64 8.72
N ALA A 25 -11.60 1.42 8.35
CA ALA A 25 -10.86 2.21 7.38
C ALA A 25 -10.20 1.28 6.37
N VAL A 26 -9.58 1.85 5.35
CA VAL A 26 -8.79 1.09 4.39
C VAL A 26 -7.34 1.56 4.48
N PHE A 27 -6.44 0.64 4.77
CA PHE A 27 -5.01 0.88 4.61
C PHE A 27 -4.68 0.73 3.13
N THR A 28 -3.96 1.69 2.57
CA THR A 28 -3.56 1.67 1.17
C THR A 28 -2.05 1.82 1.05
N ALA A 29 -1.48 1.15 0.05
CA ALA A 29 -0.08 1.35 -0.31
C ALA A 29 0.05 1.23 -1.83
N VAL A 30 0.86 2.10 -2.43
CA VAL A 30 1.08 2.13 -3.87
C VAL A 30 2.57 2.08 -4.15
N GLU A 31 2.98 1.16 -5.01
CA GLU A 31 4.37 1.05 -5.43
C GLU A 31 4.64 2.06 -6.58
N LYS A 32 5.75 2.78 -6.48
CA LYS A 32 6.00 3.95 -7.34
C LYS A 32 6.26 3.65 -8.82
N VAL A 33 6.82 2.50 -9.13
CA VAL A 33 7.18 2.15 -10.52
C VAL A 33 6.07 1.36 -11.20
N THR A 34 5.59 0.31 -10.56
CA THR A 34 4.57 -0.59 -11.11
C THR A 34 3.16 -0.06 -10.97
N HIS A 35 2.96 0.89 -10.05
CA HIS A 35 1.65 1.40 -9.65
C HIS A 35 0.78 0.32 -8.99
N ASP A 36 1.38 -0.80 -8.57
CA ASP A 36 0.64 -1.83 -7.85
C ASP A 36 0.04 -1.27 -6.58
N SER A 37 -1.19 -1.62 -6.32
CA SER A 37 -1.97 -1.09 -5.20
C SER A 37 -2.30 -2.19 -4.21
N ILE A 38 -2.05 -1.91 -2.94
CA ILE A 38 -2.48 -2.76 -1.83
C ILE A 38 -3.62 -2.02 -1.13
N ALA A 39 -4.70 -2.71 -0.84
CA ALA A 39 -5.80 -2.17 -0.05
C ALA A 39 -6.22 -3.24 0.95
N ILE A 40 -6.21 -2.89 2.23
CA ILE A 40 -6.54 -3.80 3.33
C ILE A 40 -7.56 -3.11 4.23
N ARG A 41 -8.69 -3.78 4.49
CA ARG A 41 -9.66 -3.29 5.46
C ARG A 41 -9.08 -3.44 6.86
N ILE A 42 -9.11 -2.37 7.63
CA ILE A 42 -8.62 -2.37 9.02
C ILE A 42 -9.73 -1.88 9.94
N SER A 43 -9.62 -2.19 11.23
CA SER A 43 -10.65 -1.86 12.22
C SER A 43 -10.85 -0.37 12.42
N GLY A 44 -9.84 0.44 12.10
CA GLY A 44 -9.95 1.88 12.21
C GLY A 44 -8.63 2.56 11.91
N ARG A 45 -8.67 3.87 11.84
CA ARG A 45 -7.48 4.72 11.67
C ARG A 45 -6.77 4.89 13.00
N THR A 46 -6.20 3.80 13.49
CA THR A 46 -5.57 3.70 14.81
C THR A 46 -4.29 2.88 14.72
N CYS A 47 -3.46 2.94 15.76
CA CYS A 47 -2.27 2.09 15.85
C CYS A 47 -2.65 0.60 15.75
N ALA A 48 -3.73 0.19 16.39
CA ALA A 48 -4.21 -1.19 16.31
C ALA A 48 -4.60 -1.58 14.88
N GLY A 49 -5.27 -0.68 14.16
CA GLY A 49 -5.63 -0.90 12.75
C GLY A 49 -4.40 -1.04 11.87
N ILE A 50 -3.39 -0.21 12.08
CA ILE A 50 -2.14 -0.29 11.32
C ILE A 50 -1.39 -1.60 11.65
N GLU A 51 -1.43 -2.06 12.89
CA GLU A 51 -0.85 -3.35 13.26
C GLU A 51 -1.52 -4.51 12.51
N GLU A 52 -2.83 -4.43 12.30
CA GLU A 52 -3.57 -5.42 11.49
C GLU A 52 -3.04 -5.44 10.06
N ALA A 53 -2.82 -4.27 9.46
CA ALA A 53 -2.28 -4.15 8.12
C ALA A 53 -0.86 -4.71 8.03
N ILE A 54 -0.01 -4.40 8.99
CA ILE A 54 1.37 -4.90 9.05
C ILE A 54 1.37 -6.42 9.15
N ALA A 55 0.53 -6.99 10.01
CA ALA A 55 0.42 -8.44 10.16
C ALA A 55 0.00 -9.11 8.85
N HIS A 56 -0.92 -8.49 8.12
CA HIS A 56 -1.36 -8.99 6.82
C HIS A 56 -0.21 -8.98 5.81
N LEU A 57 0.54 -7.88 5.74
CA LEU A 57 1.68 -7.76 4.82
C LEU A 57 2.78 -8.77 5.14
N LYS A 58 3.09 -8.97 6.42
CA LYS A 58 4.08 -9.96 6.86
C LYS A 58 3.64 -11.38 6.49
N SER A 59 2.35 -11.68 6.65
CA SER A 59 1.80 -12.98 6.30
C SER A 59 1.86 -13.24 4.80
N GLU A 60 1.56 -12.22 3.99
CA GLU A 60 1.52 -12.35 2.54
C GLU A 60 2.91 -12.44 1.90
N TYR A 61 3.84 -11.59 2.33
CA TYR A 61 5.16 -11.49 1.69
C TYR A 61 6.28 -12.19 2.43
N GLY A 62 6.06 -12.58 3.68
CA GLY A 62 7.07 -13.23 4.51
C GLY A 62 8.07 -12.23 5.08
N GLU A 63 8.59 -12.52 6.27
CA GLU A 63 9.56 -11.64 6.91
C GLU A 63 10.94 -11.68 6.26
N ASP A 64 11.31 -12.84 5.71
CA ASP A 64 12.65 -13.04 5.11
C ASP A 64 12.88 -12.18 3.87
N ARG A 65 11.85 -11.94 3.09
CA ARG A 65 11.94 -11.16 1.84
C ARG A 65 11.25 -9.80 1.94
N PHE A 66 10.76 -9.47 3.12
CA PHE A 66 9.95 -8.25 3.31
C PHE A 66 10.66 -7.00 2.80
N SER A 67 11.92 -6.80 3.17
CA SER A 67 12.68 -5.60 2.78
C SER A 67 13.05 -5.58 1.29
N GLN A 68 12.94 -6.69 0.59
CA GLN A 68 13.15 -6.71 -0.86
C GLN A 68 11.91 -6.27 -1.61
N VAL A 69 10.73 -6.56 -1.06
CA VAL A 69 9.45 -6.09 -1.60
C VAL A 69 9.18 -4.66 -1.15
N PHE A 70 9.41 -4.37 0.11
CA PHE A 70 9.21 -3.06 0.72
C PHE A 70 10.57 -2.48 1.13
N LYS A 71 11.26 -1.89 0.17
CA LYS A 71 12.57 -1.27 0.43
C LYS A 71 12.40 0.00 1.24
N THR A 72 11.44 0.82 0.86
CA THR A 72 11.04 2.01 1.60
C THR A 72 9.53 2.13 1.64
N ILE A 73 9.00 2.71 2.70
CA ILE A 73 7.59 3.08 2.80
C ILE A 73 7.54 4.52 3.31
N THR A 74 6.90 5.39 2.55
CA THR A 74 6.66 6.77 2.96
C THR A 74 5.23 6.88 3.46
N VAL A 75 5.05 7.38 4.67
CA VAL A 75 3.74 7.56 5.31
C VAL A 75 3.56 9.01 5.72
N ASP A 76 2.34 9.42 6.03
CA ASP A 76 2.13 10.75 6.57
C ASP A 76 2.57 10.79 8.05
N ASN A 77 2.58 11.97 8.65
CA ASN A 77 3.03 12.16 10.03
C ASN A 77 1.91 11.92 11.05
N GLY A 78 0.96 11.04 10.73
CA GLY A 78 -0.11 10.65 11.64
C GLY A 78 0.39 9.71 12.72
N THR A 79 -0.18 9.84 13.93
CA THR A 79 0.24 9.02 15.08
C THR A 79 -0.01 7.53 14.87
N GLU A 80 -1.01 7.17 14.07
CA GLU A 80 -1.30 5.77 13.74
C GLU A 80 -0.15 5.08 13.02
N PHE A 81 0.68 5.84 12.29
CA PHE A 81 1.79 5.30 11.52
C PHE A 81 3.09 5.13 12.34
N GLU A 82 3.12 5.55 13.59
CA GLU A 82 4.30 5.33 14.44
C GLU A 82 4.66 3.85 14.56
N THR A 83 3.68 2.97 14.48
CA THR A 83 3.89 1.52 14.53
C THR A 83 4.67 0.99 13.32
N PHE A 84 4.72 1.73 12.21
CA PHE A 84 5.49 1.33 11.04
C PHE A 84 6.99 1.24 11.32
N THR A 85 7.49 1.91 12.35
CA THR A 85 8.91 1.83 12.71
C THR A 85 9.35 0.41 13.04
N GLN A 86 8.42 -0.46 13.46
CA GLN A 86 8.75 -1.86 13.70
C GLN A 86 9.22 -2.60 12.44
N LEU A 87 8.85 -2.10 11.25
CA LEU A 87 9.29 -2.70 9.98
C LEU A 87 10.77 -2.46 9.71
N GLU A 88 11.39 -1.50 10.39
CA GLU A 88 12.83 -1.25 10.27
C GLU A 88 13.64 -2.44 10.75
N SER A 89 13.11 -3.24 11.69
CA SER A 89 13.76 -4.47 12.14
C SER A 89 13.85 -5.52 11.02
N LEU A 90 13.00 -5.41 10.00
CA LEU A 90 13.01 -6.29 8.83
C LEU A 90 13.88 -5.76 7.68
N GLY A 91 14.44 -4.56 7.85
CA GLY A 91 15.29 -3.94 6.83
C GLY A 91 14.59 -2.87 5.98
N THR A 92 13.31 -2.67 6.17
CA THR A 92 12.54 -1.64 5.45
C THR A 92 12.81 -0.27 6.06
N LYS A 93 13.07 0.73 5.21
CA LYS A 93 13.22 2.12 5.67
C LYS A 93 11.87 2.81 5.66
N VAL A 94 11.51 3.43 6.77
CA VAL A 94 10.24 4.13 6.91
C VAL A 94 10.50 5.65 6.96
N TYR A 95 9.83 6.39 6.09
CA TYR A 95 9.94 7.84 6.01
C TYR A 95 8.59 8.46 6.37
N PHE A 96 8.62 9.49 7.19
CA PHE A 96 7.43 10.27 7.57
C PHE A 96 7.43 11.56 6.77
N ALA A 97 6.45 11.73 5.88
CA ALA A 97 6.32 12.95 5.10
C ALA A 97 5.90 14.11 6.02
N PRO A 98 6.54 15.30 5.90
CA PRO A 98 6.14 16.45 6.70
C PRO A 98 4.67 16.82 6.44
N PRO A 99 3.99 17.45 7.41
CA PRO A 99 2.62 17.95 7.22
C PRO A 99 2.52 18.85 5.99
N TYR A 100 1.42 18.75 5.25
CA TYR A 100 1.14 19.54 4.06
C TYR A 100 2.12 19.34 2.90
N SER A 101 2.82 18.20 2.86
CA SER A 101 3.80 17.87 1.83
C SER A 101 3.25 16.87 0.82
N SER A 102 2.07 17.15 0.25
CA SER A 102 1.41 16.24 -0.68
C SER A 102 2.26 15.95 -1.93
N TRP A 103 3.12 16.89 -2.34
CA TRP A 103 4.02 16.68 -3.48
C TRP A 103 5.04 15.56 -3.26
N GLU A 104 5.27 15.15 -2.02
CA GLU A 104 6.16 14.03 -1.70
C GLU A 104 5.46 12.67 -1.85
N ARG A 105 4.14 12.69 -2.07
CA ARG A 105 3.33 11.48 -2.18
C ARG A 105 2.35 11.55 -3.35
N PRO A 106 2.83 11.82 -4.58
CA PRO A 106 1.95 12.01 -5.74
C PRO A 106 1.20 10.75 -6.15
N GLN A 107 1.81 9.57 -5.99
CA GLN A 107 1.16 8.31 -6.34
C GLN A 107 0.02 7.98 -5.39
N ASN A 108 0.17 8.33 -4.12
CA ASN A 108 -0.86 8.10 -3.13
C ASN A 108 -2.13 8.88 -3.45
N GLU A 109 -2.00 10.15 -3.84
CA GLU A 109 -3.14 10.98 -4.21
C GLU A 109 -3.87 10.43 -5.44
N ARG A 110 -3.12 10.00 -6.46
CA ARG A 110 -3.69 9.40 -7.67
C ARG A 110 -4.44 8.12 -7.34
N HIS A 111 -3.83 7.28 -6.53
CA HIS A 111 -4.43 6.01 -6.11
C HIS A 111 -5.73 6.26 -5.33
N ASN A 112 -5.72 7.21 -4.39
CA ASN A 112 -6.91 7.54 -3.63
C ASN A 112 -8.04 8.02 -4.52
N GLY A 113 -7.72 8.77 -5.58
CA GLY A 113 -8.70 9.18 -6.59
C GLY A 113 -9.33 7.99 -7.31
N ILE A 114 -8.51 7.00 -7.68
CA ILE A 114 -9.01 5.77 -8.31
C ILE A 114 -9.86 4.97 -7.33
N LEU A 115 -9.38 4.81 -6.10
CA LEU A 115 -10.09 4.07 -5.06
C LEU A 115 -11.48 4.67 -4.78
N ARG A 116 -11.60 6.00 -4.84
CA ARG A 116 -12.87 6.69 -4.61
C ARG A 116 -13.93 6.44 -5.70
N GLN A 117 -13.55 5.86 -6.83
CA GLN A 117 -14.51 5.40 -7.83
C GLN A 117 -15.22 4.14 -7.34
N TYR A 118 -14.59 3.35 -6.50
CA TYR A 118 -15.15 2.12 -5.91
C TYR A 118 -15.77 2.36 -4.54
N ILE A 119 -15.17 3.27 -3.77
CA ILE A 119 -15.62 3.61 -2.41
C ILE A 119 -15.81 5.12 -2.34
N PRO A 120 -17.01 5.63 -2.68
CA PRO A 120 -17.28 7.06 -2.67
C PRO A 120 -17.11 7.68 -1.28
N LYS A 121 -16.69 8.94 -1.24
CA LYS A 121 -16.60 9.70 0.02
C LYS A 121 -17.94 9.70 0.75
N GLY A 122 -17.90 9.57 2.07
CA GLY A 122 -19.08 9.56 2.89
C GLY A 122 -19.74 8.18 3.03
N THR A 123 -19.26 7.19 2.28
CA THR A 123 -19.74 5.82 2.41
C THR A 123 -18.94 5.13 3.52
N GLY A 124 -19.64 4.51 4.47
CA GLY A 124 -18.97 3.78 5.55
C GLY A 124 -18.24 2.55 5.06
N ILE A 125 -17.02 2.36 5.54
CA ILE A 125 -16.20 1.18 5.18
C ILE A 125 -16.76 -0.08 5.84
N ASP A 126 -17.50 0.06 6.93
CA ASP A 126 -18.07 -1.08 7.66
C ASP A 126 -18.99 -1.95 6.79
N GLY A 127 -19.56 -1.39 5.72
CA GLY A 127 -20.38 -2.12 4.77
C GLY A 127 -19.61 -3.00 3.79
N TYR A 128 -18.28 -2.88 3.77
CA TYR A 128 -17.42 -3.68 2.90
C TYR A 128 -16.75 -4.77 3.73
N SER A 129 -16.68 -5.99 3.20
CA SER A 129 -15.92 -7.07 3.84
C SER A 129 -14.43 -6.93 3.55
N ASP A 130 -13.61 -7.70 4.25
CA ASP A 130 -12.17 -7.78 3.96
C ASP A 130 -11.96 -8.21 2.51
N GLU A 131 -12.73 -9.20 2.05
CA GLU A 131 -12.65 -9.71 0.68
C GLU A 131 -13.07 -8.66 -0.34
N ASP A 132 -14.09 -7.85 -0.06
CA ASP A 132 -14.53 -6.78 -0.95
C ASP A 132 -13.40 -5.79 -1.21
N ILE A 133 -12.67 -5.41 -0.17
CA ILE A 133 -11.55 -4.45 -0.28
C ILE A 133 -10.39 -5.07 -1.07
N LEU A 134 -10.05 -6.33 -0.80
CA LEU A 134 -9.01 -7.03 -1.55
C LEU A 134 -9.38 -7.14 -3.04
N ASN A 135 -10.63 -7.44 -3.34
CA ASN A 135 -11.10 -7.54 -4.72
C ASN A 135 -11.06 -6.19 -5.45
N ILE A 136 -11.33 -5.09 -4.75
CA ILE A 136 -11.22 -3.77 -5.34
C ILE A 136 -9.77 -3.50 -5.74
N ALA A 137 -8.80 -3.82 -4.89
CA ALA A 137 -7.39 -3.67 -5.22
C ALA A 137 -7.00 -4.52 -6.43
N ASP A 138 -7.45 -5.77 -6.47
CA ASP A 138 -7.18 -6.67 -7.60
C ASP A 138 -7.75 -6.10 -8.90
N GLU A 139 -8.94 -5.53 -8.86
CA GLU A 139 -9.55 -4.92 -10.03
C GLU A 139 -8.75 -3.69 -10.49
N ILE A 140 -8.35 -2.83 -9.57
CA ILE A 140 -7.52 -1.65 -9.88
C ILE A 140 -6.21 -2.10 -10.55
N ASN A 141 -5.59 -3.16 -10.04
CA ASN A 141 -4.32 -3.67 -10.56
C ASN A 141 -4.44 -4.40 -11.89
N SER A 142 -5.64 -4.75 -12.32
CA SER A 142 -5.89 -5.47 -13.56
C SER A 142 -6.13 -4.57 -14.77
N HIS A 143 -6.16 -3.25 -14.59
CA HIS A 143 -6.40 -2.31 -15.69
C HIS A 143 -5.09 -1.86 -16.34
N PRO A 144 -4.97 -1.99 -17.67
CA PRO A 144 -3.79 -1.48 -18.38
C PRO A 144 -3.64 0.03 -18.18
N ARG A 145 -2.39 0.48 -18.02
CA ARG A 145 -2.08 1.89 -17.81
C ARG A 145 -1.23 2.42 -18.94
N ARG A 146 -1.65 3.53 -19.53
CA ARG A 146 -0.89 4.18 -20.60
C ARG A 146 0.54 4.50 -20.15
N VAL A 147 0.70 5.02 -18.93
CA VAL A 147 2.01 5.37 -18.37
C VAL A 147 2.92 4.14 -18.20
N LEU A 148 2.35 2.94 -18.17
CA LEU A 148 3.08 1.67 -18.05
C LEU A 148 3.21 0.95 -19.39
N GLY A 149 3.07 1.66 -20.51
CA GLY A 149 3.11 1.05 -21.84
C GLY A 149 1.94 0.10 -22.07
N TYR A 150 0.79 0.39 -21.48
CA TYR A 150 -0.43 -0.42 -21.51
C TYR A 150 -0.33 -1.77 -20.80
N GLN A 151 0.72 -1.98 -20.01
CA GLN A 151 0.78 -3.11 -19.08
C GLN A 151 -0.06 -2.80 -17.84
N THR A 152 -0.47 -3.86 -17.13
CA THR A 152 -1.19 -3.68 -15.88
C THR A 152 -0.21 -3.59 -14.72
N PRO A 153 -0.60 -2.91 -13.62
CA PRO A 153 0.21 -2.96 -12.40
C PRO A 153 0.49 -4.38 -11.93
N ALA A 154 -0.50 -5.28 -12.00
CA ALA A 154 -0.34 -6.67 -11.58
C ALA A 154 0.72 -7.40 -12.40
N GLU A 155 0.74 -7.22 -13.72
CA GLU A 155 1.74 -7.87 -14.57
C GLU A 155 3.16 -7.46 -14.18
N LEU A 156 3.38 -6.16 -14.01
CA LEU A 156 4.70 -5.64 -13.66
C LEU A 156 5.12 -6.07 -12.26
N PHE A 157 4.20 -5.98 -11.31
CA PHE A 157 4.53 -6.32 -9.93
C PHE A 157 4.76 -7.82 -9.75
N ASN A 158 3.98 -8.66 -10.42
CA ASN A 158 4.16 -10.11 -10.35
C ASN A 158 5.51 -10.53 -10.95
N THR A 159 5.94 -9.90 -12.03
CA THR A 159 7.28 -10.14 -12.59
C THR A 159 8.37 -9.80 -11.57
N PHE A 160 8.21 -8.68 -10.87
CA PHE A 160 9.14 -8.30 -9.81
C PHE A 160 9.14 -9.31 -8.66
N LEU A 161 7.97 -9.76 -8.21
CA LEU A 161 7.86 -10.75 -7.13
C LEU A 161 8.53 -12.07 -7.52
N ASP A 162 8.35 -12.49 -8.78
CA ASP A 162 9.01 -13.70 -9.28
C ASP A 162 10.53 -13.60 -9.16
N GLU A 163 11.11 -12.44 -9.44
CA GLU A 163 12.52 -12.19 -9.29
C GLU A 163 12.96 -12.25 -7.83
N VAL A 164 12.17 -11.64 -6.94
CA VAL A 164 12.48 -11.63 -5.50
C VAL A 164 12.49 -13.04 -4.93
N TYR A 165 11.47 -13.84 -5.24
CA TYR A 165 11.31 -15.17 -4.66
C TYR A 165 12.06 -16.27 -5.41
N ALA A 166 12.48 -16.04 -6.65
CA ALA A 166 13.26 -17.01 -7.42
C ALA A 166 14.61 -17.35 -6.77
N ILE A 167 15.16 -16.40 -6.01
CA ILE A 167 16.43 -16.60 -5.31
C ILE A 167 16.37 -17.76 -4.31
N GLU A 168 15.18 -18.03 -3.74
CA GLU A 168 15.02 -19.13 -2.79
C GLU A 168 15.12 -20.51 -3.43
N ASN A 169 14.89 -20.60 -4.73
CA ASN A 169 14.85 -21.87 -5.45
C ASN A 169 16.19 -22.24 -6.10
N VAL A 170 17.23 -21.42 -5.91
CA VAL A 170 18.54 -21.59 -6.57
C VAL A 170 19.62 -22.12 -5.61
N SER A 171 19.25 -22.46 -4.42
CA SER A 171 20.20 -22.98 -3.44
C SER A 171 20.50 -24.47 -3.63
#